data_e5580633f6378f097ef5bee7f0483062
#
_entry.id   e5580633f6378f097ef5bee7f0483062
#
_cell.length_a   1.000
_cell.length_b   1.000
_cell.length_c   1.000
_cell.angle_alpha   90.00
_cell.angle_beta   90.00
_cell.angle_gamma   90.00
#
_symmetry.space_group_name_H-M   'P 1'
#
loop_
_entity.id
_entity.type
_entity.pdbx_description
1 polymer ?
#
loop_
_entity_poly.entity_id
_entity_poly.type
_entity_poly.pdbx_seq_one_letter_code
_entity_poly.pdbx_strand_id
1 'polypeptide(L)'
;MENSSFQKSFLIFSRYPRLGKVKTRLESNLTAEYCLELHTALLLDTLDRLSSLNAACHLFMSDSSEDELLQLAQKFHFPKTIQLHCQKGINLGERMWNAYQKISNVSSVAVFFGTDTPNLPLKYIRKVFKTLDRNQVIIGPAEDGG
;
A
#
# COMPACT_ATOMS: atom_id res chain seq x y z
N MET A 1 3.19 21.46 26.89
CA MET A 1 3.12 21.59 25.41
C MET A 1 3.25 20.20 24.85
N GLU A 2 2.14 19.63 24.46
CA GLU A 2 2.13 18.31 23.82
C GLU A 2 2.82 18.43 22.47
N ASN A 3 3.94 17.73 22.34
CA ASN A 3 4.50 17.41 21.03
C ASN A 3 3.44 16.63 20.28
N SER A 4 2.64 17.30 19.46
CA SER A 4 1.86 16.63 18.43
C SER A 4 2.86 16.04 17.45
N SER A 5 3.33 14.83 17.74
CA SER A 5 4.10 14.05 16.80
C SER A 5 3.18 13.81 15.60
N PHE A 6 3.43 14.53 14.53
CA PHE A 6 2.68 14.37 13.29
C PHE A 6 2.70 12.90 12.90
N GLN A 7 1.54 12.26 12.93
CA GLN A 7 1.45 10.87 12.58
C GLN A 7 1.75 10.70 11.09
N LYS A 8 2.68 9.81 10.80
CA LYS A 8 3.07 9.43 9.45
C LYS A 8 2.30 8.19 9.05
N SER A 9 1.84 8.11 7.82
CA SER A 9 1.09 6.96 7.32
C SER A 9 1.59 6.48 5.97
N PHE A 10 1.61 5.16 5.81
CA PHE A 10 1.67 4.50 4.51
C PHE A 10 0.26 4.16 4.04
N LEU A 11 -0.05 4.54 2.81
CA LEU A 11 -1.26 4.13 2.10
C LEU A 11 -0.83 3.10 1.04
N ILE A 12 -0.98 1.84 1.35
CA ILE A 12 -0.56 0.73 0.51
C ILE A 12 -1.72 0.35 -0.39
N PHE A 13 -1.52 0.44 -1.70
CA PHE A 13 -2.52 0.12 -2.71
C PHE A 13 -2.23 -1.23 -3.35
N SER A 14 -3.23 -2.11 -3.35
CA SER A 14 -3.14 -3.42 -3.98
C SER A 14 -4.50 -3.84 -4.56
N ARG A 15 -4.47 -4.78 -5.49
CA ARG A 15 -5.66 -5.55 -5.87
C ARG A 15 -5.84 -6.71 -4.91
N TYR A 16 -7.10 -7.10 -4.71
CA TYR A 16 -7.38 -8.36 -4.01
C TYR A 16 -6.81 -9.55 -4.79
N PRO A 17 -6.08 -10.48 -4.14
CA PRO A 17 -5.45 -11.60 -4.82
C PRO A 17 -6.50 -12.63 -5.29
N ARG A 18 -6.91 -12.52 -6.56
CA ARG A 18 -7.81 -13.47 -7.24
C ARG A 18 -7.13 -14.10 -8.42
N LEU A 19 -7.34 -15.40 -8.59
CA LEU A 19 -6.85 -16.16 -9.76
C LEU A 19 -7.33 -15.50 -11.07
N GLY A 20 -6.40 -15.28 -11.99
CA GLY A 20 -6.69 -14.67 -13.30
C GLY A 20 -7.09 -13.18 -13.24
N LYS A 21 -6.89 -12.49 -12.11
CA LYS A 21 -7.23 -11.06 -11.94
C LYS A 21 -6.04 -10.19 -11.54
N VAL A 22 -4.93 -10.80 -11.17
CA VAL A 22 -3.70 -10.11 -10.76
C VAL A 22 -2.54 -10.48 -11.66
N LYS A 23 -1.66 -9.50 -11.93
CA LYS A 23 -0.47 -9.70 -12.79
C LYS A 23 -0.77 -10.31 -14.17
N THR A 24 -1.95 -10.04 -14.73
CA THR A 24 -2.41 -10.63 -16.00
C THR A 24 -1.47 -10.34 -17.18
N ARG A 25 -0.69 -9.27 -17.13
CA ARG A 25 0.34 -8.98 -18.14
C ARG A 25 1.46 -10.02 -18.19
N LEU A 26 1.66 -10.77 -17.12
CA LEU A 26 2.68 -11.83 -17.02
C LEU A 26 2.15 -13.18 -17.48
N GLU A 27 0.84 -13.34 -17.71
CA GLU A 27 0.23 -14.60 -18.13
C GLU A 27 0.66 -15.06 -19.54
N SER A 28 1.31 -14.19 -20.32
CA SER A 28 1.99 -14.58 -21.54
C SER A 28 3.19 -15.53 -21.30
N ASN A 29 3.77 -15.50 -20.10
CA ASN A 29 4.97 -16.27 -19.75
C ASN A 29 4.81 -17.11 -18.46
N LEU A 30 3.79 -16.83 -17.66
CA LEU A 30 3.53 -17.48 -16.37
C LEU A 30 2.08 -17.95 -16.32
N THR A 31 1.83 -19.02 -15.56
CA THR A 31 0.44 -19.44 -15.31
C THR A 31 -0.28 -18.45 -14.37
N ALA A 32 -1.62 -18.47 -14.40
CA ALA A 32 -2.42 -17.63 -13.51
C ALA A 32 -2.14 -17.93 -12.04
N GLU A 33 -1.84 -19.18 -11.68
CA GLU A 33 -1.46 -19.60 -10.34
C GLU A 33 -0.15 -18.95 -9.90
N TYR A 34 0.89 -18.98 -10.73
CA TYR A 34 2.15 -18.30 -10.45
C TYR A 34 1.99 -16.78 -10.34
N CYS A 35 1.15 -16.19 -11.19
CA CYS A 35 0.82 -14.77 -11.11
C CYS A 35 0.16 -14.41 -9.76
N LEU A 36 -0.75 -15.27 -9.28
CA LEU A 36 -1.40 -15.11 -7.98
C LEU A 36 -0.40 -15.27 -6.83
N GLU A 37 0.45 -16.29 -6.87
CA GLU A 37 1.49 -16.52 -5.86
C GLU A 37 2.46 -15.34 -5.78
N LEU A 38 2.95 -14.87 -6.94
CA LEU A 38 3.84 -13.72 -7.01
C LEU A 38 3.18 -12.45 -6.44
N HIS A 39 1.94 -12.17 -6.83
CA HIS A 39 1.21 -11.01 -6.32
C HIS A 39 1.04 -11.08 -4.80
N THR A 40 0.68 -12.25 -4.28
CA THR A 40 0.52 -12.47 -2.84
C THR A 40 1.84 -12.31 -2.10
N ALA A 41 2.93 -12.89 -2.62
CA ALA A 41 4.25 -12.75 -2.02
C ALA A 41 4.72 -11.29 -1.96
N LEU A 42 4.54 -10.52 -3.03
CA LEU A 42 4.88 -9.09 -3.07
C LEU A 42 4.04 -8.26 -2.10
N LEU A 43 2.76 -8.58 -1.96
CA LEU A 43 1.89 -7.95 -0.97
C LEU A 43 2.40 -8.21 0.45
N LEU A 44 2.65 -9.47 0.79
CA LEU A 44 3.12 -9.86 2.13
C LEU A 44 4.48 -9.24 2.47
N ASP A 45 5.43 -9.27 1.53
CA ASP A 45 6.74 -8.61 1.68
C ASP A 45 6.59 -7.10 1.95
N THR A 46 5.72 -6.44 1.19
CA THR A 46 5.45 -5.00 1.39
C THR A 46 4.86 -4.71 2.76
N LEU A 47 3.88 -5.48 3.20
CA LEU A 47 3.26 -5.32 4.50
C LEU A 47 4.25 -5.53 5.65
N ASP A 48 5.06 -6.58 5.58
CA ASP A 48 6.08 -6.89 6.58
C ASP A 48 7.12 -5.78 6.68
N ARG A 49 7.66 -5.35 5.54
CA ARG A 49 8.68 -4.30 5.47
C ARG A 49 8.18 -2.94 5.97
N LEU A 50 6.98 -2.51 5.55
CA LEU A 50 6.45 -1.20 5.95
C LEU A 50 5.95 -1.19 7.38
N SER A 51 5.38 -2.29 7.88
CA SER A 51 4.94 -2.39 9.29
C SER A 51 6.10 -2.36 10.28
N SER A 52 7.32 -2.65 9.83
CA SER A 52 8.54 -2.51 10.66
C SER A 52 8.99 -1.05 10.87
N LEU A 53 8.42 -0.11 10.11
CA LEU A 53 8.74 1.30 10.22
C LEU A 53 7.80 2.01 11.20
N ASN A 54 8.28 3.10 11.80
CA ASN A 54 7.50 3.90 12.74
C ASN A 54 6.50 4.83 12.00
N ALA A 55 5.48 4.22 11.41
CA ALA A 55 4.38 4.89 10.72
C ALA A 55 3.13 3.99 10.73
N ALA A 56 1.95 4.58 10.71
CA ALA A 56 0.71 3.82 10.57
C ALA A 56 0.62 3.21 9.16
N CYS A 57 0.16 1.97 9.07
CA CYS A 57 0.00 1.27 7.79
C CYS A 57 -1.48 1.08 7.48
N HIS A 58 -1.90 1.57 6.32
CA HIS A 58 -3.26 1.44 5.81
C HIS A 58 -3.21 0.69 4.47
N LEU A 59 -3.79 -0.50 4.42
CA LEU A 59 -3.92 -1.29 3.19
C LEU A 59 -5.26 -1.00 2.53
N PHE A 60 -5.22 -0.44 1.34
CA PHE A 60 -6.37 -0.17 0.49
C PHE A 60 -6.42 -1.18 -0.65
N MET A 61 -7.42 -2.05 -0.65
CA MET A 61 -7.60 -3.06 -1.70
C MET A 61 -8.75 -2.73 -2.64
N SER A 62 -8.54 -2.93 -3.93
CA SER A 62 -9.61 -2.92 -4.94
C SER A 62 -10.22 -4.31 -5.09
N ASP A 63 -11.42 -4.35 -5.65
CA ASP A 63 -12.13 -5.57 -6.01
C ASP A 63 -12.37 -6.53 -4.84
N SER A 64 -12.65 -5.96 -3.65
CA SER A 64 -12.88 -6.72 -2.42
C SER A 64 -13.98 -6.11 -1.56
N SER A 65 -14.61 -6.95 -0.73
CA SER A 65 -15.45 -6.54 0.39
C SER A 65 -14.65 -6.49 1.70
N GLU A 66 -15.23 -5.88 2.73
CA GLU A 66 -14.62 -5.83 4.06
C GLU A 66 -14.43 -7.22 4.66
N ASP A 67 -15.40 -8.12 4.47
CA ASP A 67 -15.31 -9.51 4.95
C ASP A 67 -14.17 -10.27 4.27
N GLU A 68 -14.01 -10.08 2.96
CA GLU A 68 -12.90 -10.69 2.22
C GLU A 68 -11.54 -10.18 2.70
N LEU A 69 -11.42 -8.89 3.04
CA LEU A 69 -10.18 -8.34 3.60
C LEU A 69 -9.85 -8.98 4.96
N LEU A 70 -10.85 -9.15 5.83
CA LEU A 70 -10.65 -9.79 7.12
C LEU A 70 -10.23 -11.25 6.97
N GLN A 71 -10.88 -12.00 6.07
CA GLN A 71 -10.52 -13.39 5.76
C GLN A 71 -9.09 -13.49 5.22
N LEU A 72 -8.70 -12.59 4.31
CA LEU A 72 -7.35 -12.54 3.76
C LEU A 72 -6.31 -12.27 4.85
N ALA A 73 -6.58 -11.30 5.72
CA ALA A 73 -5.70 -10.95 6.82
C ALA A 73 -5.53 -12.10 7.82
N GLN A 74 -6.59 -12.85 8.10
CA GLN A 74 -6.53 -14.05 8.94
C GLN A 74 -5.72 -15.15 8.26
N LYS A 75 -6.01 -15.43 6.98
CA LYS A 75 -5.35 -16.49 6.20
C LYS A 75 -3.84 -16.31 6.14
N PHE A 76 -3.38 -15.09 5.92
CA PHE A 76 -1.95 -14.77 5.76
C PHE A 76 -1.31 -14.13 7.00
N HIS A 77 -2.02 -14.09 8.11
CA HIS A 77 -1.52 -13.56 9.40
C HIS A 77 -0.94 -12.14 9.27
N PHE A 78 -1.71 -11.24 8.67
CA PHE A 78 -1.26 -9.84 8.54
C PHE A 78 -0.90 -9.23 9.90
N PRO A 79 0.13 -8.38 9.97
CA PRO A 79 0.42 -7.64 11.18
C PRO A 79 -0.83 -6.90 11.69
N LYS A 80 -1.15 -7.08 12.97
CA LYS A 80 -2.38 -6.51 13.60
C LYS A 80 -2.42 -4.97 13.58
N THR A 81 -1.28 -4.35 13.34
CA THR A 81 -1.14 -2.89 13.23
C THR A 81 -1.61 -2.34 11.89
N ILE A 82 -1.86 -3.21 10.90
CA ILE A 82 -2.32 -2.81 9.56
C ILE A 82 -3.83 -2.58 9.58
N GLN A 83 -4.25 -1.39 9.18
CA GLN A 83 -5.65 -1.04 9.00
C GLN A 83 -6.11 -1.38 7.58
N LEU A 84 -7.22 -2.11 7.47
CA LEU A 84 -7.74 -2.63 6.20
C LEU A 84 -8.86 -1.74 5.67
N HIS A 85 -8.81 -1.44 4.37
CA HIS A 85 -9.79 -0.59 3.70
C HIS A 85 -10.08 -1.10 2.28
N CYS A 86 -11.34 -1.00 1.85
CA CYS A 86 -11.70 -1.11 0.44
C CYS A 86 -11.41 0.21 -0.27
N GLN A 87 -10.84 0.15 -1.47
CA GLN A 87 -10.68 1.32 -2.33
C GLN A 87 -12.06 1.82 -2.82
N LYS A 88 -12.25 3.13 -2.86
CA LYS A 88 -13.46 3.79 -3.35
C LYS A 88 -13.11 4.83 -4.40
N GLY A 89 -13.77 4.78 -5.55
CA GLY A 89 -13.57 5.69 -6.67
C GLY A 89 -13.58 4.96 -8.02
N ILE A 90 -13.94 5.68 -9.08
CA ILE A 90 -14.09 5.13 -10.43
C ILE A 90 -12.74 5.00 -11.17
N ASN A 91 -11.74 5.75 -10.74
CA ASN A 91 -10.39 5.72 -11.30
C ASN A 91 -9.33 5.78 -10.18
N LEU A 92 -8.06 5.60 -10.54
CA LEU A 92 -6.96 5.56 -9.57
C LEU A 92 -6.83 6.89 -8.81
N GLY A 93 -6.95 8.02 -9.50
CA GLY A 93 -6.84 9.35 -8.87
C GLY A 93 -7.90 9.57 -7.79
N GLU A 94 -9.16 9.25 -8.08
CA GLU A 94 -10.24 9.31 -7.08
C GLU A 94 -10.01 8.36 -5.92
N ARG A 95 -9.55 7.14 -6.19
CA ARG A 95 -9.24 6.15 -5.14
C ARG A 95 -8.14 6.65 -4.22
N MET A 96 -7.09 7.23 -4.77
CA MET A 96 -6.00 7.83 -3.99
C MET A 96 -6.49 9.02 -3.18
N TRP A 97 -7.28 9.91 -3.79
CA TRP A 97 -7.85 11.07 -3.10
C TRP A 97 -8.76 10.67 -1.94
N ASN A 98 -9.69 9.73 -2.16
CA ASN A 98 -10.59 9.24 -1.14
C ASN A 98 -9.84 8.54 0.00
N ALA A 99 -8.78 7.79 -0.31
CA ALA A 99 -7.93 7.17 0.69
C ALA A 99 -7.19 8.21 1.52
N TYR A 100 -6.63 9.24 0.89
CA TYR A 100 -5.99 10.35 1.58
C TYR A 100 -6.95 11.09 2.50
N GLN A 101 -8.14 11.46 2.01
CA GLN A 101 -9.16 12.13 2.82
C GLN A 101 -9.54 11.32 4.07
N LYS A 102 -9.64 10.00 3.93
CA LYS A 102 -10.00 9.10 5.04
C LYS A 102 -9.01 9.17 6.20
N ILE A 103 -7.71 9.42 5.92
CA ILE A 103 -6.65 9.43 6.95
C ILE A 103 -6.16 10.83 7.29
N SER A 104 -6.56 11.86 6.57
CA SER A 104 -6.03 13.22 6.70
C SER A 104 -6.25 13.85 8.08
N ASN A 105 -7.26 13.41 8.83
CA ASN A 105 -7.53 13.88 10.19
C ASN A 105 -6.57 13.31 11.24
N VAL A 106 -5.92 12.19 10.93
CA VAL A 106 -5.04 11.47 11.87
C VAL A 106 -3.59 11.43 11.39
N SER A 107 -3.33 11.85 10.16
CA SER A 107 -2.00 11.81 9.57
C SER A 107 -1.66 13.11 8.86
N SER A 108 -0.53 13.69 9.17
CA SER A 108 -0.03 14.90 8.51
C SER A 108 0.87 14.61 7.31
N VAL A 109 1.40 13.40 7.24
CA VAL A 109 2.25 12.93 6.15
C VAL A 109 1.74 11.58 5.66
N ALA A 110 1.39 11.51 4.39
CA ALA A 110 0.94 10.28 3.74
C ALA A 110 1.89 9.91 2.59
N VAL A 111 2.31 8.66 2.58
CA VAL A 111 3.13 8.09 1.48
C VAL A 111 2.33 6.97 0.83
N PHE A 112 2.02 7.16 -0.45
CA PHE A 112 1.39 6.12 -1.26
C PHE A 112 2.41 5.10 -1.71
N PHE A 113 2.06 3.85 -1.61
CA PHE A 113 2.93 2.73 -1.92
C PHE A 113 2.20 1.64 -2.72
N GLY A 114 2.79 1.24 -3.85
CA GLY A 114 2.37 0.03 -4.55
C GLY A 114 3.09 -1.19 -3.98
N THR A 115 2.67 -2.38 -4.37
CA THR A 115 3.27 -3.65 -3.91
C THR A 115 4.30 -4.21 -4.87
N ASP A 116 4.62 -3.50 -5.96
CA ASP A 116 5.45 -4.00 -7.07
C ASP A 116 6.92 -3.52 -7.01
N THR A 117 7.37 -3.04 -5.85
CA THR A 117 8.72 -2.50 -5.65
C THR A 117 9.49 -3.23 -4.56
N PRO A 118 9.72 -4.56 -4.69
CA PRO A 118 10.36 -5.35 -3.63
C PRO A 118 11.80 -4.92 -3.34
N ASN A 119 12.48 -4.34 -4.33
CA ASN A 119 13.88 -3.94 -4.23
C ASN A 119 14.08 -2.52 -3.69
N LEU A 120 13.03 -1.76 -3.40
CA LEU A 120 13.18 -0.41 -2.87
C LEU A 120 13.75 -0.45 -1.44
N PRO A 121 14.97 0.06 -1.20
CA PRO A 121 15.58 -0.02 0.12
C PRO A 121 14.84 0.83 1.16
N LEU A 122 14.62 0.30 2.36
CA LEU A 122 13.95 1.00 3.46
C LEU A 122 14.61 2.35 3.82
N LYS A 123 15.91 2.49 3.57
CA LYS A 123 16.63 3.77 3.79
C LYS A 123 16.05 4.92 2.97
N TYR A 124 15.56 4.66 1.74
CA TYR A 124 14.92 5.68 0.91
C TYR A 124 13.55 6.07 1.46
N ILE A 125 12.77 5.09 1.91
CA ILE A 125 11.46 5.32 2.54
C ILE A 125 11.62 6.17 3.80
N ARG A 126 12.60 5.85 4.65
CA ARG A 126 12.92 6.66 5.84
C ARG A 126 13.35 8.08 5.46
N LYS A 127 14.09 8.24 4.36
CA LYS A 127 14.54 9.55 3.87
C LYS A 127 13.35 10.40 3.43
N VAL A 128 12.35 9.82 2.77
CA VAL A 128 11.13 10.53 2.35
C VAL A 128 10.48 11.23 3.54
N PHE A 129 10.26 10.54 4.64
CA PHE A 129 9.67 11.12 5.85
C PHE A 129 10.52 12.23 6.51
N LYS A 130 11.84 12.20 6.32
CA LYS A 130 12.73 13.25 6.83
C LYS A 130 12.72 14.50 5.94
N THR A 131 12.40 14.33 4.66
CA THR A 131 12.48 15.39 3.65
C THR A 131 11.13 16.08 3.45
N LEU A 132 10.01 15.36 3.69
CA LEU A 132 8.66 15.92 3.57
C LEU A 132 8.42 16.96 4.65
N ASP A 133 8.20 18.19 4.23
CA ASP A 133 7.66 19.26 5.02
C ASP A 133 6.18 19.50 4.65
N ARG A 134 5.43 20.26 5.48
CA ARG A 134 3.96 20.37 5.43
C ARG A 134 3.34 20.75 4.08
N ASN A 135 4.09 21.36 3.18
CA ASN A 135 3.61 21.87 1.88
C ASN A 135 4.35 21.26 0.69
N GLN A 136 5.01 20.12 0.87
CA GLN A 136 5.81 19.50 -0.19
C GLN A 136 5.16 18.21 -0.67
N VAL A 137 5.26 17.97 -1.96
CA VAL A 137 4.96 16.69 -2.60
C VAL A 137 6.26 16.12 -3.13
N ILE A 138 6.52 14.85 -2.81
CA ILE A 138 7.67 14.12 -3.32
C ILE A 138 7.15 12.99 -4.20
N ILE A 139 7.67 12.90 -5.42
CA ILE A 139 7.35 11.84 -6.36
C ILE A 139 8.60 11.00 -6.57
N GLY A 140 8.50 9.70 -6.33
CA GLY A 140 9.52 8.73 -6.69
C GLY A 140 9.44 8.45 -8.19
N PRO A 141 10.52 8.68 -8.96
CA PRO A 141 10.50 8.38 -10.40
C PRO A 141 10.44 6.88 -10.63
N ALA A 142 9.68 6.44 -11.64
CA ALA A 142 9.68 5.10 -12.16
C ALA A 142 10.45 5.03 -13.47
N GLU A 143 11.10 3.90 -13.77
CA GLU A 143 11.91 3.73 -14.99
C GLU A 143 11.06 3.83 -16.26
N ASP A 144 9.79 3.42 -16.17
CA ASP A 144 8.83 3.48 -17.28
C ASP A 144 8.10 4.82 -17.41
N GLY A 145 8.44 5.81 -16.58
CA GLY A 145 7.84 7.15 -16.59
C GLY A 145 6.44 7.22 -15.96
N GLY A 146 6.01 6.16 -15.27
CA GLY A 146 4.72 6.07 -14.60
C GLY A 146 4.71 6.64 -13.18
#